data_fd6ab46db28c70a5bc6bb51534feb7ee
#
_entry.id   fd6ab46db28c70a5bc6bb51534feb7ee
#
_cell.length_a   1.000
_cell.length_b   1.000
_cell.length_c   1.000
_cell.angle_alpha   90.00
_cell.angle_beta   90.00
_cell.angle_gamma   90.00
#
_symmetry.space_group_name_H-M   'P 1'
#
loop_
_entity.id
_entity.type
_entity.pdbx_description
1 polymer ?
#
loop_
_entity_poly.entity_id
_entity_poly.type
_entity_poly.pdbx_seq_one_letter_code
_entity_poly.pdbx_strand_id
1 'polypeptide(L)'
;MKKINIIITNQHCDNRGDESATIGLIEEIYNNFGHNVEISLFKQTSDYRFLPHQYQVNEEDMIINPIGLLQLLIWCFLKTLNINVDSLFSKSIRKFVLAHKSADIIISSCGGPYIGDIYGTHEIVHLLHLFVPVLLKKKVVFAAPSMGPFTNK
;
A
#
# COMPACT_ATOMS: atom_id res chain seq x y z
N MET A 1 4.39 12.07 22.92
CA MET A 1 5.22 11.82 21.72
C MET A 1 4.30 11.71 20.51
N LYS A 2 4.70 12.20 19.34
CA LYS A 2 3.92 12.04 18.10
C LYS A 2 3.98 10.57 17.67
N LYS A 3 2.83 9.96 17.37
CA LYS A 3 2.78 8.61 16.80
C LYS A 3 3.44 8.58 15.43
N ILE A 4 4.09 7.47 15.11
CA ILE A 4 4.66 7.19 13.78
C ILE A 4 3.56 6.56 12.92
N ASN A 5 3.23 7.18 11.80
CA ASN A 5 2.22 6.69 10.88
C ASN A 5 2.89 5.80 9.83
N ILE A 6 2.53 4.53 9.82
CA ILE A 6 3.07 3.53 8.88
C ILE A 6 1.94 3.05 7.97
N ILE A 7 2.17 3.07 6.67
CA ILE A 7 1.30 2.40 5.70
C ILE A 7 1.97 1.11 5.26
N ILE A 8 1.21 0.02 5.28
CA ILE A 8 1.53 -1.23 4.58
C ILE A 8 0.61 -1.29 3.36
N THR A 9 1.19 -1.34 2.16
CA THR A 9 0.44 -1.37 0.90
C THR A 9 0.77 -2.61 0.09
N ASN A 10 0.00 -2.87 -0.96
CA ASN A 10 0.17 -4.01 -1.86
C ASN A 10 0.00 -5.36 -1.14
N GLN A 11 -0.87 -5.42 -0.14
CA GLN A 11 -1.14 -6.67 0.55
C GLN A 11 -2.12 -7.53 -0.25
N HIS A 12 -1.66 -8.72 -0.61
CA HIS A 12 -2.48 -9.82 -1.09
C HIS A 12 -2.90 -10.71 0.09
N CYS A 13 -4.13 -11.21 0.02
CA CYS A 13 -4.69 -12.04 1.08
C CYS A 13 -5.14 -13.39 0.55
N ASP A 14 -4.68 -13.77 -0.63
CA ASP A 14 -5.19 -14.96 -1.31
C ASP A 14 -4.58 -16.27 -0.79
N ASN A 15 -3.53 -16.18 0.03
CA ASN A 15 -2.91 -17.34 0.63
C ASN A 15 -2.43 -17.10 2.07
N ARG A 16 -2.37 -18.17 2.86
CA ARG A 16 -1.97 -18.11 4.27
C ARG A 16 -0.50 -17.73 4.48
N GLY A 17 0.33 -17.94 3.47
CA GLY A 17 1.74 -17.53 3.53
C GLY A 17 1.88 -16.01 3.56
N ASP A 18 1.16 -15.32 2.68
CA ASP A 18 1.17 -13.85 2.62
C ASP A 18 0.54 -13.24 3.88
N GLU A 19 -0.52 -13.86 4.41
CA GLU A 19 -1.10 -13.45 5.69
C GLU A 19 -0.08 -13.57 6.83
N SER A 20 0.55 -14.73 6.96
CA SER A 20 1.54 -14.97 8.02
C SER A 20 2.73 -14.02 7.93
N ALA A 21 3.19 -13.74 6.71
CA ALA A 21 4.29 -12.79 6.48
C ALA A 21 3.89 -11.36 6.88
N THR A 22 2.65 -10.95 6.61
CA THR A 22 2.14 -9.63 7.00
C THR A 22 1.95 -9.52 8.51
N ILE A 23 1.44 -10.58 9.16
CA ILE A 23 1.34 -10.63 10.62
C ILE A 23 2.72 -10.49 11.25
N GLY A 24 3.71 -11.26 10.77
CA GLY A 24 5.09 -11.17 11.24
C GLY A 24 5.70 -9.77 11.05
N LEU A 25 5.40 -9.11 9.93
CA LEU A 25 5.81 -7.73 9.68
C LEU A 25 5.18 -6.76 10.69
N ILE A 26 3.88 -6.91 10.97
CA ILE A 26 3.16 -6.08 11.95
C ILE A 26 3.71 -6.31 13.35
N GLU A 27 3.95 -7.57 13.74
CA GLU A 27 4.58 -7.93 15.01
C GLU A 27 5.95 -7.27 15.17
N GLU A 28 6.77 -7.34 14.12
CA GLU A 28 8.11 -6.74 14.15
C GLU A 28 8.05 -5.21 14.26
N ILE A 29 7.08 -4.56 13.61
CA ILE A 29 6.86 -3.12 13.76
C ILE A 29 6.50 -2.79 15.23
N TYR A 30 5.58 -3.55 15.83
CA TYR A 30 5.21 -3.32 17.24
C TYR A 30 6.34 -3.63 18.20
N ASN A 31 7.15 -4.66 17.95
CA ASN A 31 8.32 -4.99 18.76
C ASN A 31 9.36 -3.86 18.79
N ASN A 32 9.56 -3.21 17.62
CA ASN A 32 10.56 -2.15 17.51
C ASN A 32 10.06 -0.76 17.94
N PHE A 33 8.79 -0.45 17.71
CA PHE A 33 8.24 0.90 17.97
C PHE A 33 7.23 0.94 19.11
N GLY A 34 6.85 -0.21 19.68
CA GLY A 34 5.83 -0.31 20.73
C GLY A 34 4.46 0.19 20.25
N HIS A 35 3.66 0.71 21.18
CA HIS A 35 2.34 1.29 20.87
C HIS A 35 2.41 2.74 20.34
N ASN A 36 3.59 3.23 20.03
CA ASN A 36 3.78 4.58 19.49
C ASN A 36 3.65 4.62 17.95
N VAL A 37 3.00 3.62 17.36
CA VAL A 37 2.73 3.52 15.93
C VAL A 37 1.23 3.53 15.65
N GLU A 38 0.88 3.99 14.47
CA GLU A 38 -0.42 3.83 13.86
C GLU A 38 -0.22 3.18 12.49
N ILE A 39 -0.79 1.99 12.30
CA ILE A 39 -0.63 1.20 11.07
C ILE A 39 -1.91 1.27 10.27
N SER A 40 -1.80 1.65 8.99
CA SER A 40 -2.86 1.52 7.99
C SER A 40 -2.46 0.46 6.98
N LEU A 41 -3.28 -0.58 6.85
CA LEU A 41 -3.06 -1.70 5.95
C LEU A 41 -3.98 -1.58 4.74
N PHE A 42 -3.40 -1.31 3.55
CA PHE A 42 -4.11 -1.32 2.29
C PHE A 42 -4.07 -2.71 1.65
N LYS A 43 -5.23 -3.34 1.53
CA LYS A 43 -5.40 -4.72 1.08
C LYS A 43 -6.29 -4.83 -0.16
N GLN A 44 -6.09 -5.86 -0.97
CA GLN A 44 -6.89 -6.12 -2.17
C GLN A 44 -8.23 -6.77 -1.87
N THR A 45 -8.32 -7.58 -0.82
CA THR A 45 -9.52 -8.35 -0.48
C THR A 45 -9.99 -8.07 0.93
N SER A 46 -11.32 -8.16 1.15
CA SER A 46 -11.95 -7.88 2.45
C SER A 46 -11.79 -8.99 3.49
N ASP A 47 -11.32 -10.18 3.11
CA ASP A 47 -11.34 -11.37 3.96
C ASP A 47 -10.10 -11.55 4.85
N TYR A 48 -9.68 -10.49 5.55
CA TYR A 48 -8.70 -10.63 6.63
C TYR A 48 -9.38 -11.20 7.88
N ARG A 49 -9.32 -12.51 8.05
CA ARG A 49 -9.89 -13.20 9.22
C ARG A 49 -8.90 -13.36 10.39
N PHE A 50 -7.64 -12.92 10.26
CA PHE A 50 -6.56 -13.36 11.15
C PHE A 50 -5.62 -12.28 11.68
N LEU A 51 -5.93 -10.99 11.52
CA LEU A 51 -5.15 -10.00 12.26
C LEU A 51 -5.39 -10.22 13.77
N PRO A 52 -4.37 -10.55 14.55
CA PRO A 52 -4.54 -10.70 15.98
C PRO A 52 -5.14 -9.42 16.57
N HIS A 53 -6.21 -9.54 17.35
CA HIS A 53 -6.92 -8.40 17.96
C HIS A 53 -6.04 -7.53 18.86
N GLN A 54 -4.85 -8.02 19.22
CA GLN A 54 -3.87 -7.29 20.00
C GLN A 54 -3.21 -6.13 19.26
N TYR A 55 -3.25 -6.11 17.92
CA TYR A 55 -2.67 -5.04 17.10
C TYR A 55 -3.76 -4.10 16.60
N GLN A 56 -3.57 -2.80 16.85
CA GLN A 56 -4.46 -1.76 16.31
C GLN A 56 -4.05 -1.43 14.89
N VAL A 57 -4.68 -2.09 13.91
CA VAL A 57 -4.45 -1.86 12.48
C VAL A 57 -5.71 -1.30 11.84
N ASN A 58 -5.59 -0.17 11.16
CA ASN A 58 -6.66 0.40 10.36
C ASN A 58 -6.65 -0.27 8.99
N GLU A 59 -7.67 -1.09 8.72
CA GLU A 59 -7.79 -1.77 7.43
C GLU A 59 -8.45 -0.86 6.40
N GLU A 60 -7.86 -0.81 5.21
CA GLU A 60 -8.30 0.03 4.10
C GLU A 60 -8.28 -0.78 2.79
N ASP A 61 -9.25 -0.52 1.91
CA ASP A 61 -9.28 -1.15 0.61
C ASP A 61 -8.31 -0.47 -0.36
N MET A 62 -7.58 -1.27 -1.13
CA MET A 62 -6.81 -0.78 -2.26
C MET A 62 -7.73 -0.33 -3.40
N ILE A 63 -7.25 0.63 -4.18
CA ILE A 63 -7.97 1.10 -5.37
C ILE A 63 -7.67 0.13 -6.52
N ILE A 64 -8.58 -0.81 -6.75
CA ILE A 64 -8.43 -1.84 -7.80
C ILE A 64 -9.47 -1.73 -8.91
N ASN A 65 -10.57 -0.99 -8.69
CA ASN A 65 -11.61 -0.83 -9.71
C ASN A 65 -11.11 0.09 -10.85
N PRO A 66 -11.52 -0.17 -12.12
CA PRO A 66 -10.99 0.55 -13.28
C PRO A 66 -11.17 2.07 -13.24
N ILE A 67 -12.31 2.54 -12.71
CA ILE A 67 -12.61 3.98 -12.60
C ILE A 67 -11.69 4.62 -11.57
N GLY A 68 -11.48 3.96 -10.43
CA GLY A 68 -10.57 4.43 -9.39
C GLY A 68 -9.12 4.46 -9.88
N LEU A 69 -8.68 3.42 -10.59
CA LEU A 69 -7.35 3.37 -11.19
C LEU A 69 -7.13 4.49 -12.20
N LEU A 70 -8.11 4.75 -13.07
CA LEU A 70 -8.05 5.86 -14.02
C LEU A 70 -7.96 7.21 -13.29
N GLN A 71 -8.76 7.42 -12.24
CA GLN A 71 -8.69 8.63 -11.42
C GLN A 71 -7.31 8.77 -10.76
N LEU A 72 -6.75 7.68 -10.24
CA LEU A 72 -5.43 7.69 -9.61
C LEU A 72 -4.32 7.99 -10.61
N LEU A 73 -4.41 7.45 -11.83
CA LEU A 73 -3.49 7.78 -12.93
C LEU A 73 -3.56 9.26 -13.29
N ILE A 74 -4.77 9.82 -13.44
CA ILE A 74 -4.96 11.25 -13.73
C ILE A 74 -4.38 12.09 -12.57
N TRP A 75 -4.64 11.69 -11.32
CA TRP A 75 -4.06 12.37 -10.16
C TRP A 75 -2.53 12.35 -10.20
N CYS A 76 -1.92 11.21 -10.48
CA CYS A 76 -0.46 11.08 -10.62
C CYS A 76 0.08 11.99 -11.72
N PHE A 77 -0.58 12.01 -12.89
CA PHE A 77 -0.18 12.89 -13.99
C PHE A 77 -0.24 14.37 -13.60
N LEU A 78 -1.35 14.82 -13.03
CA LEU A 78 -1.49 16.21 -12.58
C LEU A 78 -0.49 16.56 -11.48
N LYS A 79 -0.20 15.61 -10.60
CA LYS A 79 0.80 15.79 -9.54
C LYS A 79 2.21 15.93 -10.08
N THR A 80 2.59 15.22 -11.17
CA THR A 80 3.89 15.43 -11.83
C THR A 80 4.02 16.83 -12.43
N LEU A 81 2.90 17.44 -12.83
CA LEU A 81 2.84 18.82 -13.30
C LEU A 81 2.76 19.86 -12.15
N ASN A 82 2.90 19.42 -10.89
CA ASN A 82 2.75 20.24 -9.69
C ASN A 82 1.36 20.89 -9.51
N ILE A 83 0.32 20.34 -10.16
CA ILE A 83 -1.05 20.81 -10.02
C ILE A 83 -1.68 20.13 -8.80
N ASN A 84 -2.21 20.92 -7.86
CA ASN A 84 -2.87 20.39 -6.67
C ASN A 84 -4.38 20.33 -6.89
N VAL A 85 -4.90 19.14 -7.12
CA VAL A 85 -6.30 18.88 -7.48
C VAL A 85 -6.97 17.82 -6.61
N ASP A 86 -6.49 17.60 -5.42
CA ASP A 86 -6.99 16.53 -4.54
C ASP A 86 -8.51 16.59 -4.34
N SER A 87 -9.09 17.79 -4.32
CA SER A 87 -10.54 18.00 -4.12
C SER A 87 -11.42 17.57 -5.30
N LEU A 88 -10.85 17.41 -6.48
CA LEU A 88 -11.60 17.06 -7.70
C LEU A 88 -11.88 15.55 -7.84
N PHE A 89 -11.23 14.73 -7.03
CA PHE A 89 -11.33 13.28 -7.12
C PHE A 89 -12.35 12.70 -6.14
N SER A 90 -12.75 11.45 -6.38
CA SER A 90 -13.68 10.73 -5.52
C SER A 90 -13.20 10.65 -4.07
N LYS A 91 -14.13 10.41 -3.13
CA LYS A 91 -13.81 10.32 -1.71
C LYS A 91 -12.75 9.24 -1.41
N SER A 92 -12.80 8.11 -2.13
CA SER A 92 -11.82 7.02 -1.98
C SER A 92 -10.42 7.43 -2.40
N ILE A 93 -10.27 8.09 -3.55
CA ILE A 93 -8.98 8.62 -4.01
C ILE A 93 -8.43 9.64 -3.04
N ARG A 94 -9.26 10.58 -2.59
CA ARG A 94 -8.84 11.59 -1.61
C ARG A 94 -8.37 10.96 -0.30
N LYS A 95 -9.13 9.97 0.21
CA LYS A 95 -8.77 9.25 1.44
C LYS A 95 -7.42 8.55 1.28
N PHE A 96 -7.23 7.83 0.17
CA PHE A 96 -5.99 7.14 -0.17
C PHE A 96 -4.80 8.12 -0.22
N VAL A 97 -4.93 9.20 -0.98
CA VAL A 97 -3.86 10.22 -1.12
C VAL A 97 -3.55 10.90 0.22
N LEU A 98 -4.58 11.24 1.01
CA LEU A 98 -4.39 11.88 2.31
C LEU A 98 -3.70 10.95 3.30
N ALA A 99 -4.05 9.66 3.32
CA ALA A 99 -3.36 8.66 4.14
C ALA A 99 -1.87 8.63 3.78
N HIS A 100 -1.54 8.54 2.48
CA HIS A 100 -0.15 8.53 2.02
C HIS A 100 0.59 9.85 2.33
N LYS A 101 -0.10 11.00 2.28
CA LYS A 101 0.48 12.28 2.70
C LYS A 101 0.82 12.32 4.19
N SER A 102 0.00 11.72 5.05
CA SER A 102 0.21 11.72 6.50
C SER A 102 1.23 10.68 6.96
N ALA A 103 1.52 9.66 6.14
CA ALA A 103 2.44 8.59 6.49
C ALA A 103 3.88 9.10 6.67
N ASP A 104 4.56 8.58 7.69
CA ASP A 104 5.99 8.79 7.91
C ASP A 104 6.82 7.74 7.14
N ILE A 105 6.31 6.50 7.07
CA ILE A 105 6.94 5.37 6.35
C ILE A 105 5.86 4.62 5.57
N ILE A 106 6.20 4.18 4.37
CA ILE A 106 5.34 3.33 3.55
C ILE A 106 6.10 2.05 3.24
N ILE A 107 5.48 0.91 3.53
CA ILE A 107 6.05 -0.41 3.35
C ILE A 107 5.25 -1.14 2.27
N SER A 108 5.89 -1.53 1.18
CA SER A 108 5.31 -2.52 0.27
C SER A 108 5.38 -3.89 0.94
N SER A 109 4.23 -4.54 1.06
CA SER A 109 4.10 -5.77 1.84
C SER A 109 5.06 -6.87 1.39
N CYS A 110 5.36 -7.78 2.31
CA CYS A 110 6.08 -9.02 2.02
C CYS A 110 5.14 -10.06 1.40
N GLY A 111 5.68 -10.97 0.60
CA GLY A 111 4.93 -12.04 -0.06
C GLY A 111 4.37 -11.62 -1.40
N GLY A 112 3.07 -11.52 -1.53
CA GLY A 112 2.30 -11.44 -2.74
C GLY A 112 2.59 -10.44 -3.85
N PRO A 113 3.14 -9.23 -3.65
CA PRO A 113 3.38 -8.36 -4.79
C PRO A 113 4.58 -8.86 -5.59
N TYR A 114 4.29 -9.61 -6.65
CA TYR A 114 5.27 -9.88 -7.67
C TYR A 114 5.53 -8.62 -8.48
N ILE A 115 6.79 -8.26 -8.61
CA ILE A 115 7.22 -7.29 -9.61
C ILE A 115 7.87 -8.09 -10.75
N GLY A 116 7.13 -8.31 -11.82
CA GLY A 116 7.56 -9.15 -12.95
C GLY A 116 6.45 -9.31 -13.98
N ASP A 117 6.61 -10.17 -15.00
CA ASP A 117 5.65 -10.33 -16.11
C ASP A 117 4.60 -11.42 -15.87
N ILE A 118 4.54 -12.01 -14.67
CA ILE A 118 3.70 -13.19 -14.42
C ILE A 118 2.22 -12.84 -14.32
N TYR A 119 1.90 -11.70 -13.71
CA TYR A 119 0.52 -11.31 -13.38
C TYR A 119 -0.07 -10.21 -14.27
N GLY A 120 0.65 -9.77 -15.31
CA GLY A 120 0.15 -8.85 -16.33
C GLY A 120 -0.39 -7.54 -15.74
N THR A 121 -1.69 -7.29 -15.89
CA THR A 121 -2.31 -6.01 -15.47
C THR A 121 -2.30 -5.78 -13.95
N HIS A 122 -2.20 -6.81 -13.11
CA HIS A 122 -2.13 -6.65 -11.65
C HIS A 122 -0.87 -5.91 -11.21
N GLU A 123 0.22 -6.05 -11.94
CA GLU A 123 1.47 -5.33 -11.67
C GLU A 123 1.33 -3.83 -11.83
N ILE A 124 0.54 -3.40 -12.83
CA ILE A 124 0.25 -1.97 -13.04
C ILE A 124 -0.42 -1.38 -11.81
N VAL A 125 -1.34 -2.12 -11.19
CA VAL A 125 -2.01 -1.71 -9.96
C VAL A 125 -1.00 -1.51 -8.84
N HIS A 126 -0.12 -2.50 -8.62
CA HIS A 126 0.89 -2.43 -7.57
C HIS A 126 1.88 -1.29 -7.79
N LEU A 127 2.37 -1.14 -9.01
CA LEU A 127 3.28 -0.05 -9.37
C LEU A 127 2.62 1.31 -9.20
N LEU A 128 1.33 1.45 -9.55
CA LEU A 128 0.61 2.70 -9.39
C LEU A 128 0.47 3.07 -7.91
N HIS A 129 0.17 2.10 -7.04
CA HIS A 129 0.10 2.32 -5.59
C HIS A 129 1.46 2.71 -4.98
N LEU A 130 2.56 2.22 -5.54
CA LEU A 130 3.92 2.61 -5.14
C LEU A 130 4.34 3.96 -5.76
N PHE A 131 3.80 4.32 -6.92
CA PHE A 131 4.14 5.57 -7.57
C PHE A 131 3.58 6.79 -6.82
N VAL A 132 2.40 6.67 -6.20
CA VAL A 132 1.81 7.73 -5.37
C VAL A 132 2.74 8.19 -4.25
N PRO A 133 3.25 7.32 -3.37
CA PRO A 133 4.19 7.74 -2.33
C PRO A 133 5.50 8.32 -2.87
N VAL A 134 5.99 7.83 -4.01
CA VAL A 134 7.18 8.40 -4.66
C VAL A 134 6.91 9.85 -5.10
N LEU A 135 5.77 10.12 -5.73
CA LEU A 135 5.37 11.48 -6.10
C LEU A 135 5.18 12.40 -4.88
N LEU A 136 4.80 11.82 -3.75
CA LEU A 136 4.67 12.53 -2.47
C LEU A 136 6.02 12.65 -1.72
N LYS A 137 7.11 12.17 -2.31
CA LYS A 137 8.47 12.16 -1.72
C LYS A 137 8.52 11.45 -0.36
N LYS A 138 7.75 10.37 -0.22
CA LYS A 138 7.71 9.56 0.99
C LYS A 138 8.80 8.49 0.97
N LYS A 139 9.22 8.04 2.16
CA LYS A 139 10.11 6.89 2.30
C LYS A 139 9.33 5.61 1.99
N VAL A 140 9.77 4.87 0.99
CA VAL A 140 9.18 3.57 0.61
C VAL A 140 10.19 2.47 0.92
N VAL A 141 9.72 1.47 1.63
CA VAL A 141 10.49 0.27 2.00
C VAL A 141 9.84 -0.94 1.33
N PHE A 142 10.64 -1.79 0.73
CA PHE A 142 10.17 -3.07 0.19
C PHE A 142 10.46 -4.18 1.21
N ALA A 143 9.42 -4.78 1.75
CA ALA A 143 9.55 -5.87 2.71
C ALA A 143 9.58 -7.21 1.96
N ALA A 144 10.74 -7.58 1.42
CA ALA A 144 10.99 -8.84 0.73
C ALA A 144 9.94 -9.22 -0.35
N PRO A 145 9.67 -8.35 -1.34
CA PRO A 145 8.80 -8.70 -2.46
C PRO A 145 9.47 -9.74 -3.34
N SER A 146 8.69 -10.60 -3.96
CA SER A 146 9.18 -11.46 -5.04
C SER A 146 9.37 -10.64 -6.32
N MET A 147 10.52 -10.74 -6.95
CA MET A 147 10.83 -10.03 -8.21
C MET A 147 11.20 -11.01 -9.32
N GLY A 148 10.67 -10.76 -10.53
CA GLY A 148 10.90 -11.58 -11.74
C GLY A 148 9.98 -12.80 -11.83
N PRO A 149 10.04 -13.59 -12.92
CA PRO A 149 10.89 -13.33 -14.07
C PRO A 149 10.47 -12.12 -14.89
N PHE A 150 11.41 -11.52 -15.64
CA PHE A 150 11.18 -10.48 -16.64
C PHE A 150 11.49 -11.09 -18.00
N THR A 151 10.50 -11.77 -18.59
CA THR A 151 10.65 -12.56 -19.82
C THR A 151 10.15 -11.85 -21.04
N ASN A 152 9.26 -10.88 -20.89
CA ASN A 152 8.75 -10.07 -21.98
C ASN A 152 9.71 -8.91 -22.28
N LYS A 153 10.13 -8.82 -23.55
CA LYS A 153 10.98 -7.74 -24.05
C LYS A 153 10.12 -6.60 -24.59
#